data_a85157cc4e8d3c14289d30c004b65362
#
_entry.id   a85157cc4e8d3c14289d30c004b65362
#
_cell.length_a   1.000
_cell.length_b   1.000
_cell.length_c   1.000
_cell.angle_alpha   90.00
_cell.angle_beta   90.00
_cell.angle_gamma   90.00
#
_symmetry.space_group_name_H-M   'P 1'
#
loop_
_entity.id
_entity.type
_entity.pdbx_description
1 polymer ?
#
loop_
_entity_poly.entity_id
_entity_poly.type
_entity_poly.pdbx_seq_one_letter_code
_entity_poly.pdbx_strand_id
1 'polypeptide(L)'
;KEWVFERGGKLAYLGGNGLNCAVEFLDPYTMVVRNGDQGGGFSHLQKIGKESRLDLLYESEARLLGVACSETGIMTGAPYQVINADHWVFGGTGLKEGDLFGERSLHMRCPGGASGHETDKITVSSPANIELLAKGLNPDGGGAEIVYHRTASGGEVFSVGSISYPSSLPVDDSISRITANVLDRFLS
;
A
#
# COMPACT_ATOMS: atom_id res chain seq x y z
N LYS A 1 -1.32 15.51 -1.38
CA LYS A 1 -0.69 15.63 -2.70
C LYS A 1 0.30 16.78 -2.76
N GLU A 2 -0.09 17.99 -2.40
CA GLU A 2 0.78 19.19 -2.39
C GLU A 2 2.14 18.91 -1.73
N TRP A 3 2.15 18.27 -0.55
CA TRP A 3 3.38 17.90 0.16
C TRP A 3 4.36 17.10 -0.71
N VAL A 4 3.87 16.08 -1.44
CA VAL A 4 4.72 15.19 -2.25
C VAL A 4 5.04 15.80 -3.62
N PHE A 5 4.01 16.30 -4.33
CA PHE A 5 4.17 16.70 -5.74
C PHE A 5 4.71 18.11 -5.93
N GLU A 6 4.51 19.00 -4.97
CA GLU A 6 4.89 20.41 -5.12
C GLU A 6 6.06 20.79 -4.21
N ARG A 7 6.08 20.25 -2.98
CA ARG A 7 7.08 20.60 -1.97
C ARG A 7 8.22 19.58 -1.85
N GLY A 8 8.24 18.54 -2.69
CA GLY A 8 9.30 17.52 -2.64
C GLY A 8 9.26 16.64 -1.37
N GLY A 9 8.11 16.57 -0.73
CA GLY A 9 7.94 15.79 0.51
C GLY A 9 8.02 14.29 0.28
N LYS A 10 8.25 13.54 1.34
CA LYS A 10 8.42 12.09 1.32
C LYS A 10 7.25 11.42 2.04
N LEU A 11 6.77 10.30 1.49
CA LEU A 11 5.62 9.56 1.98
C LEU A 11 5.93 8.07 2.03
N ALA A 12 5.85 7.47 3.22
CA ALA A 12 5.85 6.03 3.41
C ALA A 12 4.42 5.56 3.70
N TYR A 13 3.86 4.77 2.81
CA TYR A 13 2.54 4.15 2.96
C TYR A 13 2.69 2.69 3.33
N LEU A 14 2.55 2.39 4.63
CA LEU A 14 2.73 1.07 5.22
C LEU A 14 1.37 0.40 5.49
N GLY A 15 0.51 0.37 4.50
CA GLY A 15 -0.85 -0.16 4.61
C GLY A 15 -1.41 -0.65 3.28
N GLY A 16 -2.69 -0.99 3.27
CA GLY A 16 -3.50 -1.31 2.10
C GLY A 16 -4.86 -0.64 2.20
N ASN A 17 -5.50 -0.32 1.07
CA ASN A 17 -6.81 0.32 0.96
C ASN A 17 -6.97 1.62 1.80
N GLY A 18 -5.89 2.38 1.97
CA GLY A 18 -5.83 3.46 2.95
C GLY A 18 -6.48 4.77 2.52
N LEU A 19 -6.55 5.08 1.23
CA LEU A 19 -7.10 6.32 0.67
C LEU A 19 -8.28 6.06 -0.27
N ASN A 20 -9.05 5.05 -0.01
CA ASN A 20 -10.13 4.60 -0.89
C ASN A 20 -11.28 5.61 -0.97
N CYS A 21 -11.64 6.27 0.13
CA CYS A 21 -12.85 7.08 0.21
C CYS A 21 -12.58 8.56 0.49
N ALA A 22 -13.37 9.42 -0.13
CA ALA A 22 -13.50 10.81 0.23
C ALA A 22 -14.16 10.95 1.62
N VAL A 23 -13.69 11.91 2.37
CA VAL A 23 -14.24 12.24 3.68
C VAL A 23 -14.73 13.68 3.72
N GLU A 24 -15.71 13.95 4.58
CA GLU A 24 -16.23 15.28 4.83
C GLU A 24 -15.97 15.65 6.30
N PHE A 25 -15.35 16.79 6.53
CA PHE A 25 -15.20 17.33 7.87
C PHE A 25 -16.39 18.26 8.18
N LEU A 26 -17.19 17.90 9.18
CA LEU A 26 -18.28 18.74 9.68
C LEU A 26 -17.76 19.85 10.60
N ASP A 27 -16.68 19.58 11.30
CA ASP A 27 -15.93 20.49 12.17
C ASP A 27 -14.49 19.94 12.31
N PRO A 28 -13.55 20.64 13.00
CA PRO A 28 -12.16 20.20 13.14
C PRO A 28 -11.97 18.82 13.81
N TYR A 29 -12.97 18.26 14.45
CA TYR A 29 -12.88 17.03 15.24
C TYR A 29 -13.80 15.92 14.73
N THR A 30 -14.72 16.24 13.80
CA THR A 30 -15.73 15.30 13.30
C THR A 30 -15.55 15.04 11.80
N MET A 31 -15.16 13.82 11.47
CA MET A 31 -15.02 13.36 10.10
C MET A 31 -16.16 12.37 9.75
N VAL A 32 -16.78 12.55 8.61
CA VAL A 32 -17.81 11.65 8.07
C VAL A 32 -17.27 10.95 6.83
N VAL A 33 -17.28 9.63 6.86
CA VAL A 33 -17.03 8.79 5.69
C VAL A 33 -18.39 8.36 5.13
N ARG A 34 -18.74 8.87 3.97
CA ARG A 34 -19.98 8.52 3.28
C ARG A 34 -19.71 7.36 2.33
N ASN A 35 -19.66 6.16 2.88
CA ASN A 35 -19.39 4.98 2.08
C ASN A 35 -20.67 4.56 1.34
N GLY A 36 -20.86 5.14 0.16
CA GLY A 36 -21.99 4.84 -0.74
C GLY A 36 -21.74 3.64 -1.63
N ASP A 37 -21.21 2.55 -1.09
CA ASP A 37 -20.92 1.35 -1.86
C ASP A 37 -22.16 0.88 -2.64
N GLN A 38 -22.10 1.05 -3.94
CA GLN A 38 -23.18 0.69 -4.87
C GLN A 38 -23.16 -0.80 -5.24
N GLY A 39 -22.14 -1.55 -4.91
CA GLY A 39 -21.97 -2.90 -5.44
C GLY A 39 -21.34 -3.94 -4.53
N GLY A 40 -20.78 -3.56 -3.41
CA GLY A 40 -20.01 -4.46 -2.58
C GLY A 40 -20.81 -5.17 -1.49
N GLY A 41 -20.36 -6.34 -1.09
CA GLY A 41 -21.00 -7.24 -0.14
C GLY A 41 -21.08 -6.77 1.33
N PHE A 42 -20.85 -5.50 1.63
CA PHE A 42 -21.03 -4.90 2.96
C PHE A 42 -22.41 -4.23 3.10
N SER A 43 -23.45 -4.97 2.75
CA SER A 43 -24.83 -4.51 2.69
C SER A 43 -25.47 -4.09 4.04
N HIS A 44 -24.74 -4.25 5.15
CA HIS A 44 -25.22 -3.86 6.48
C HIS A 44 -24.99 -2.37 6.82
N LEU A 45 -24.17 -1.69 6.02
CA LEU A 45 -24.03 -0.24 6.14
C LEU A 45 -25.15 0.40 5.31
N GLN A 46 -25.98 1.20 5.92
CA GLN A 46 -27.07 1.88 5.23
C GLN A 46 -26.51 2.68 4.06
N LYS A 47 -27.01 2.40 2.86
CA LYS A 47 -26.68 3.14 1.63
C LYS A 47 -27.23 4.56 1.74
N ILE A 48 -26.45 5.46 2.28
CA ILE A 48 -26.81 6.89 2.34
C ILE A 48 -26.33 7.56 1.03
N GLY A 49 -26.77 7.07 -0.06
CA GLY A 49 -27.04 7.76 -1.32
C GLY A 49 -25.92 8.54 -2.02
N LYS A 50 -24.64 8.54 -1.58
CA LYS A 50 -23.58 9.23 -2.31
C LYS A 50 -22.37 8.33 -2.50
N GLU A 51 -21.86 8.29 -3.73
CA GLU A 51 -20.56 7.72 -4.03
C GLU A 51 -19.46 8.45 -3.23
N SER A 52 -18.51 7.71 -2.68
CA SER A 52 -17.41 8.26 -1.88
C SER A 52 -16.05 7.76 -2.32
N ARG A 53 -15.97 6.81 -3.25
CA ARG A 53 -14.69 6.31 -3.76
C ARG A 53 -13.96 7.41 -4.51
N LEU A 54 -12.67 7.60 -4.17
CA LEU A 54 -11.86 8.68 -4.73
C LEU A 54 -11.67 8.55 -6.23
N ASP A 55 -11.48 7.33 -6.73
CA ASP A 55 -11.28 7.03 -8.14
C ASP A 55 -12.51 7.38 -9.02
N LEU A 56 -13.70 7.33 -8.46
CA LEU A 56 -14.94 7.68 -9.15
C LEU A 56 -15.32 9.15 -9.00
N LEU A 57 -14.95 9.79 -7.89
CA LEU A 57 -15.30 11.20 -7.63
C LEU A 57 -14.27 12.19 -8.17
N TYR A 58 -12.99 11.80 -8.12
CA TYR A 58 -11.88 12.72 -8.41
C TYR A 58 -10.81 12.04 -9.23
N GLU A 59 -9.98 11.22 -8.59
CA GLU A 59 -8.87 10.49 -9.18
C GLU A 59 -8.45 9.34 -8.28
N SER A 60 -7.85 8.31 -8.86
CA SER A 60 -7.36 7.17 -8.10
C SER A 60 -6.24 7.56 -7.12
N GLU A 61 -6.28 6.98 -5.93
CA GLU A 61 -5.21 7.03 -4.94
C GLU A 61 -3.86 6.53 -5.50
N ALA A 62 -3.89 5.68 -6.53
CA ALA A 62 -2.69 5.19 -7.20
C ALA A 62 -1.83 6.32 -7.79
N ARG A 63 -2.40 7.48 -8.11
CA ARG A 63 -1.63 8.65 -8.54
C ARG A 63 -0.69 9.17 -7.47
N LEU A 64 -1.04 9.03 -6.20
CA LEU A 64 -0.20 9.40 -5.08
C LEU A 64 0.58 8.21 -4.53
N LEU A 65 -0.11 7.11 -4.21
CA LEU A 65 0.48 5.96 -3.55
C LEU A 65 1.26 5.04 -4.49
N GLY A 66 1.02 5.15 -5.80
CA GLY A 66 1.56 4.22 -6.80
C GLY A 66 0.76 2.94 -6.94
N VAL A 67 -0.13 2.65 -5.99
CA VAL A 67 -0.96 1.45 -5.95
C VAL A 67 -2.39 1.80 -5.52
N ALA A 68 -3.35 0.96 -5.88
CA ALA A 68 -4.73 1.04 -5.43
C ALA A 68 -5.25 -0.34 -5.05
N CYS A 69 -6.27 -0.36 -4.19
CA CYS A 69 -6.88 -1.58 -3.69
C CYS A 69 -7.36 -2.50 -4.83
N SER A 70 -7.09 -3.79 -4.68
CA SER A 70 -7.56 -4.85 -5.56
C SER A 70 -8.38 -5.85 -4.76
N GLU A 71 -9.55 -6.21 -5.27
CA GLU A 71 -10.39 -7.24 -4.65
C GLU A 71 -9.81 -8.66 -4.83
N THR A 72 -8.81 -8.83 -5.72
CA THR A 72 -8.19 -10.13 -5.99
C THR A 72 -7.28 -10.54 -4.82
N GLY A 73 -7.51 -11.72 -4.27
CA GLY A 73 -6.72 -12.26 -3.14
C GLY A 73 -7.07 -11.64 -1.78
N ILE A 74 -8.17 -10.92 -1.68
CA ILE A 74 -8.67 -10.36 -0.42
C ILE A 74 -8.82 -11.46 0.66
N MET A 75 -8.51 -11.14 1.92
CA MET A 75 -8.55 -12.06 3.06
C MET A 75 -7.56 -13.23 2.99
N THR A 76 -6.52 -13.13 2.19
CA THR A 76 -5.40 -14.08 2.15
C THR A 76 -4.12 -13.46 2.71
N GLY A 77 -3.15 -14.29 3.10
CA GLY A 77 -1.84 -13.87 3.57
C GLY A 77 -0.73 -14.67 2.87
N ALA A 78 0.35 -13.99 2.44
CA ALA A 78 1.47 -14.62 1.77
C ALA A 78 2.78 -13.83 1.98
N PRO A 79 3.97 -14.42 1.74
CA PRO A 79 5.21 -13.68 1.65
C PRO A 79 5.24 -12.79 0.40
N TYR A 80 6.19 -11.86 0.37
CA TYR A 80 6.61 -11.16 -0.83
C TYR A 80 7.74 -11.90 -1.54
N GLN A 81 7.79 -11.78 -2.86
CA GLN A 81 8.93 -12.14 -3.69
C GLN A 81 9.63 -10.89 -4.21
N VAL A 82 10.94 -10.85 -4.09
CA VAL A 82 11.77 -9.75 -4.60
C VAL A 82 11.76 -9.72 -6.13
N ILE A 83 11.53 -8.54 -6.71
CA ILE A 83 11.55 -8.29 -8.16
C ILE A 83 12.78 -7.45 -8.56
N ASN A 84 13.14 -6.45 -7.76
CA ASN A 84 14.28 -5.56 -8.04
C ASN A 84 15.20 -5.49 -6.82
N ALA A 85 16.10 -6.47 -6.67
CA ALA A 85 16.98 -6.60 -5.53
C ALA A 85 18.05 -5.49 -5.43
N ASP A 86 18.40 -4.86 -6.55
CA ASP A 86 19.43 -3.81 -6.59
C ASP A 86 18.94 -2.47 -6.04
N HIS A 87 17.64 -2.34 -5.81
CA HIS A 87 17.07 -1.12 -5.26
C HIS A 87 17.53 -0.89 -3.82
N TRP A 88 17.83 0.34 -3.45
CA TRP A 88 18.38 0.74 -2.15
C TRP A 88 17.55 0.28 -0.95
N VAL A 89 16.25 0.06 -1.09
CA VAL A 89 15.38 -0.42 0.01
C VAL A 89 15.81 -1.78 0.54
N PHE A 90 16.44 -2.62 -0.30
CA PHE A 90 16.95 -3.94 0.09
C PHE A 90 18.38 -3.92 0.64
N GLY A 91 18.98 -2.76 0.78
CA GLY A 91 20.33 -2.61 1.32
C GLY A 91 20.50 -3.29 2.68
N GLY A 92 21.50 -4.17 2.81
CA GLY A 92 21.80 -4.89 4.05
C GLY A 92 20.83 -6.02 4.41
N THR A 93 19.84 -6.36 3.56
CA THR A 93 18.97 -7.54 3.77
C THR A 93 19.62 -8.84 3.31
N GLY A 94 20.53 -8.80 2.34
CA GLY A 94 21.09 -9.97 1.67
C GLY A 94 20.14 -10.66 0.66
N LEU A 95 18.94 -10.11 0.47
CA LEU A 95 17.95 -10.65 -0.47
C LEU A 95 18.40 -10.45 -1.91
N LYS A 96 18.05 -11.43 -2.74
CA LYS A 96 18.29 -11.44 -4.19
C LYS A 96 16.95 -11.49 -4.92
N GLU A 97 16.98 -11.19 -6.22
CA GLU A 97 15.80 -11.35 -7.08
C GLU A 97 15.26 -12.79 -7.01
N GLY A 98 13.96 -12.91 -6.81
CA GLY A 98 13.25 -14.17 -6.62
C GLY A 98 13.20 -14.69 -5.18
N ASP A 99 14.01 -14.15 -4.25
CA ASP A 99 13.95 -14.54 -2.84
C ASP A 99 12.63 -14.13 -2.19
N LEU A 100 12.22 -14.90 -1.18
CA LEU A 100 11.02 -14.64 -0.38
C LEU A 100 11.38 -13.92 0.91
N PHE A 101 10.48 -13.05 1.37
CA PHE A 101 10.58 -12.39 2.67
C PHE A 101 9.19 -12.03 3.20
N GLY A 102 9.10 -11.69 4.47
CA GLY A 102 7.82 -11.40 5.10
C GLY A 102 6.96 -12.64 5.27
N GLU A 103 7.56 -13.81 5.50
CA GLU A 103 6.86 -15.08 5.70
C GLU A 103 6.13 -15.14 7.04
N ARG A 104 6.57 -14.34 8.02
CA ARG A 104 5.97 -14.28 9.35
C ARG A 104 5.17 -13.00 9.55
N SER A 105 4.00 -13.14 10.16
CA SER A 105 3.13 -12.02 10.50
C SER A 105 2.36 -12.31 11.77
N LEU A 106 2.15 -11.29 12.59
CA LEU A 106 1.26 -11.33 13.76
C LEU A 106 -0.19 -11.01 13.39
N HIS A 107 -0.51 -10.86 12.10
CA HIS A 107 -1.85 -10.54 11.65
C HIS A 107 -2.80 -11.73 11.88
N MET A 108 -3.77 -11.57 12.79
CA MET A 108 -4.61 -12.68 13.25
C MET A 108 -5.67 -13.13 12.23
N ARG A 109 -6.19 -12.21 11.41
CA ARG A 109 -7.27 -12.51 10.45
C ARG A 109 -6.78 -13.14 9.15
N CYS A 110 -5.56 -12.81 8.74
CA CYS A 110 -4.95 -13.30 7.50
C CYS A 110 -3.51 -13.74 7.82
N PRO A 111 -3.33 -14.89 8.49
CA PRO A 111 -2.01 -15.43 8.72
C PRO A 111 -1.37 -15.86 7.39
N GLY A 112 -0.05 -15.93 7.35
CA GLY A 112 0.67 -16.46 6.19
C GLY A 112 1.68 -15.51 5.57
N GLY A 113 1.77 -14.28 6.06
CA GLY A 113 2.83 -13.37 5.62
C GLY A 113 2.45 -11.90 5.63
N ALA A 114 3.39 -11.10 5.15
CA ALA A 114 3.33 -9.64 5.16
C ALA A 114 2.46 -9.05 4.04
N SER A 115 2.17 -9.81 2.99
CA SER A 115 1.22 -9.44 1.93
C SER A 115 -0.14 -10.04 2.26
N GLY A 116 -1.12 -9.21 2.63
CA GLY A 116 -2.43 -9.78 2.96
C GLY A 116 -3.44 -8.83 3.54
N HIS A 117 -4.58 -9.40 3.88
CA HIS A 117 -5.85 -8.84 4.29
C HIS A 117 -6.50 -8.11 3.11
N GLU A 118 -6.14 -6.88 2.86
CA GLU A 118 -6.39 -6.15 1.62
C GLU A 118 -5.04 -5.86 0.97
N THR A 119 -5.00 -5.93 -0.35
CA THR A 119 -3.77 -5.77 -1.13
C THR A 119 -3.98 -4.75 -2.23
N ASP A 120 -3.02 -3.86 -2.39
CA ASP A 120 -3.02 -2.83 -3.40
C ASP A 120 -2.04 -3.20 -4.52
N LYS A 121 -2.34 -2.79 -5.74
CA LYS A 121 -1.54 -3.08 -6.95
C LYS A 121 -1.34 -1.84 -7.81
N ILE A 122 -0.33 -1.91 -8.66
CA ILE A 122 -0.14 -0.97 -9.75
C ILE A 122 -1.37 -0.99 -10.67
N THR A 123 -1.84 0.18 -11.06
CA THR A 123 -2.99 0.38 -11.96
C THR A 123 -2.62 1.28 -13.13
N VAL A 124 -3.55 1.47 -14.05
CA VAL A 124 -3.39 2.42 -15.17
C VAL A 124 -3.23 3.88 -14.71
N SER A 125 -3.63 4.18 -13.47
CA SER A 125 -3.51 5.51 -12.87
C SER A 125 -2.19 5.73 -12.12
N SER A 126 -1.39 4.68 -11.94
CA SER A 126 -0.08 4.78 -11.27
C SER A 126 0.90 5.64 -12.06
N PRO A 127 1.86 6.31 -11.41
CA PRO A 127 2.90 7.08 -12.10
C PRO A 127 3.66 6.25 -13.12
N ALA A 128 3.97 6.83 -14.29
CA ALA A 128 4.66 6.10 -15.37
C ALA A 128 6.09 5.66 -15.00
N ASN A 129 6.70 6.33 -14.03
CA ASN A 129 8.04 6.02 -13.50
C ASN A 129 8.01 5.16 -12.23
N ILE A 130 6.92 4.43 -12.01
CA ILE A 130 6.82 3.55 -10.84
C ILE A 130 7.79 2.38 -10.96
N GLU A 131 8.44 2.08 -9.87
CA GLU A 131 9.35 0.93 -9.73
C GLU A 131 8.66 -0.14 -8.88
N LEU A 132 8.44 -1.32 -9.47
CA LEU A 132 7.96 -2.50 -8.75
C LEU A 132 9.17 -3.18 -8.08
N LEU A 133 9.13 -3.27 -6.76
CA LEU A 133 10.23 -3.77 -5.94
C LEU A 133 10.01 -5.20 -5.48
N ALA A 134 8.80 -5.54 -5.10
CA ALA A 134 8.41 -6.90 -4.70
C ALA A 134 6.92 -7.12 -4.92
N LYS A 135 6.52 -8.40 -4.99
CA LYS A 135 5.14 -8.81 -5.21
C LYS A 135 4.73 -9.91 -4.25
N GLY A 136 3.58 -9.76 -3.62
CA GLY A 136 2.98 -10.77 -2.77
C GLY A 136 2.54 -12.00 -3.57
N LEU A 137 2.74 -13.18 -2.99
CA LEU A 137 2.42 -14.48 -3.61
C LEU A 137 1.03 -14.99 -3.21
N ASN A 138 0.10 -14.10 -2.91
CA ASN A 138 -1.28 -14.47 -2.60
C ASN A 138 -1.93 -15.21 -3.78
N PRO A 139 -2.86 -16.17 -3.52
CA PRO A 139 -3.52 -16.93 -4.57
C PRO A 139 -4.34 -16.05 -5.53
N ASP A 140 -4.79 -16.67 -6.62
CA ASP A 140 -5.69 -16.09 -7.62
C ASP A 140 -5.19 -14.78 -8.27
N GLY A 141 -3.86 -14.66 -8.43
CA GLY A 141 -3.24 -13.44 -8.93
C GLY A 141 -3.36 -12.26 -7.96
N GLY A 142 -3.73 -12.53 -6.70
CA GLY A 142 -3.70 -11.59 -5.60
C GLY A 142 -2.27 -11.14 -5.25
N GLY A 143 -2.14 -10.51 -4.11
CA GLY A 143 -0.85 -10.08 -3.59
C GLY A 143 -0.58 -8.60 -3.77
N ALA A 144 -0.08 -8.02 -2.69
CA ALA A 144 0.31 -6.62 -2.65
C ALA A 144 1.56 -6.38 -3.50
N GLU A 145 1.69 -5.19 -4.03
CA GLU A 145 2.89 -4.77 -4.75
C GLU A 145 3.62 -3.70 -3.94
N ILE A 146 4.88 -3.98 -3.58
CA ILE A 146 5.77 -2.98 -2.98
C ILE A 146 6.33 -2.15 -4.11
N VAL A 147 6.13 -0.85 -4.02
CA VAL A 147 6.52 0.09 -5.07
C VAL A 147 7.25 1.31 -4.53
N TYR A 148 7.99 1.96 -5.43
CA TYR A 148 8.62 3.24 -5.19
C TYR A 148 8.48 4.13 -6.41
N HIS A 149 8.32 5.42 -6.22
CA HIS A 149 8.44 6.40 -7.30
C HIS A 149 8.91 7.77 -6.79
N ARG A 150 9.40 8.58 -7.70
CA ARG A 150 9.82 9.97 -7.44
C ARG A 150 8.98 10.93 -8.25
N THR A 151 8.74 12.11 -7.69
CA THR A 151 8.09 13.22 -8.38
C THR A 151 9.11 14.17 -9.02
N ALA A 152 8.65 14.98 -9.96
CA ALA A 152 9.50 16.00 -10.59
C ALA A 152 10.03 17.05 -9.61
N SER A 153 9.32 17.30 -8.51
CA SER A 153 9.72 18.20 -7.41
C SER A 153 10.76 17.58 -6.47
N GLY A 154 11.15 16.31 -6.67
CA GLY A 154 12.05 15.57 -5.78
C GLY A 154 11.33 14.84 -4.64
N GLY A 155 10.01 14.85 -4.60
CA GLY A 155 9.23 14.02 -3.66
C GLY A 155 9.44 12.53 -3.91
N GLU A 156 9.33 11.75 -2.85
CA GLU A 156 9.53 10.30 -2.90
C GLU A 156 8.34 9.59 -2.23
N VAL A 157 7.87 8.51 -2.84
CA VAL A 157 6.80 7.68 -2.29
C VAL A 157 7.25 6.23 -2.26
N PHE A 158 7.11 5.61 -1.10
CA PHE A 158 7.27 4.17 -0.91
C PHE A 158 5.95 3.59 -0.39
N SER A 159 5.44 2.56 -1.05
CA SER A 159 4.18 1.91 -0.68
C SER A 159 4.35 0.41 -0.62
N VAL A 160 3.77 -0.21 0.42
CA VAL A 160 3.83 -1.67 0.61
C VAL A 160 2.56 -2.39 0.12
N GLY A 161 1.46 -1.66 -0.04
CA GLY A 161 0.21 -2.17 -0.58
C GLY A 161 -0.47 -3.25 0.27
N SER A 162 -0.21 -3.34 1.57
CA SER A 162 -0.74 -4.42 2.41
C SER A 162 -1.04 -3.99 3.84
N ILE A 163 -2.24 -4.34 4.32
CA ILE A 163 -2.62 -4.17 5.73
C ILE A 163 -1.79 -5.07 6.66
N SER A 164 -1.40 -6.25 6.19
CA SER A 164 -0.62 -7.21 7.01
C SER A 164 0.85 -6.83 7.20
N TYR A 165 1.40 -5.94 6.37
CA TYR A 165 2.81 -5.56 6.41
C TYR A 165 3.29 -5.07 7.80
N PRO A 166 2.59 -4.11 8.46
CA PRO A 166 3.02 -3.65 9.78
C PRO A 166 3.05 -4.75 10.85
N SER A 167 2.21 -5.76 10.71
CA SER A 167 2.17 -6.90 11.64
C SER A 167 3.38 -7.84 11.50
N SER A 168 4.17 -7.70 10.45
CA SER A 168 5.40 -8.45 10.22
C SER A 168 6.65 -7.73 10.75
N LEU A 169 6.58 -6.42 10.99
CA LEU A 169 7.71 -5.63 11.50
C LEU A 169 8.41 -6.22 12.71
N PRO A 170 7.71 -6.70 13.77
CA PRO A 170 8.38 -7.19 14.97
C PRO A 170 8.88 -8.64 14.87
N VAL A 171 8.59 -9.35 13.77
CA VAL A 171 8.84 -10.79 13.65
C VAL A 171 9.57 -11.21 12.37
N ASP A 172 9.85 -10.27 11.47
CA ASP A 172 10.55 -10.52 10.21
C ASP A 172 11.68 -9.48 10.01
N ASP A 173 12.93 -9.94 10.05
CA ASP A 173 14.11 -9.08 10.01
C ASP A 173 14.25 -8.34 8.67
N SER A 174 13.83 -8.96 7.56
CA SER A 174 13.86 -8.33 6.23
C SER A 174 12.87 -7.18 6.14
N ILE A 175 11.64 -7.40 6.63
CA ILE A 175 10.60 -6.35 6.70
C ILE A 175 11.08 -5.18 7.58
N SER A 176 11.66 -5.47 8.75
CA SER A 176 12.22 -4.45 9.64
C SER A 176 13.34 -3.67 8.96
N ARG A 177 14.28 -4.36 8.30
CA ARG A 177 15.42 -3.72 7.63
C ARG A 177 14.96 -2.84 6.46
N ILE A 178 14.07 -3.32 5.60
CA ILE A 178 13.49 -2.56 4.48
C ILE A 178 12.83 -1.28 5.02
N THR A 179 12.01 -1.40 6.07
CA THR A 179 11.34 -0.24 6.67
C THR A 179 12.34 0.75 7.25
N ALA A 180 13.38 0.27 7.95
CA ALA A 180 14.45 1.13 8.47
C ALA A 180 15.17 1.88 7.34
N ASN A 181 15.53 1.21 6.26
CA ASN A 181 16.17 1.85 5.09
C ASN A 181 15.31 2.98 4.51
N VAL A 182 13.98 2.76 4.42
CA VAL A 182 13.03 3.79 3.95
C VAL A 182 13.00 4.98 4.90
N LEU A 183 12.89 4.73 6.20
CA LEU A 183 12.86 5.79 7.21
C LEU A 183 14.16 6.58 7.25
N ASP A 184 15.32 5.91 7.23
CA ASP A 184 16.63 6.56 7.22
C ASP A 184 16.78 7.49 6.02
N ARG A 185 16.39 7.02 4.82
CA ARG A 185 16.42 7.86 3.61
C ARG A 185 15.42 9.01 3.66
N PHE A 186 14.24 8.79 4.21
CA PHE A 186 13.18 9.81 4.21
C PHE A 186 13.38 10.88 5.29
N LEU A 187 14.19 10.60 6.29
CA LEU A 187 14.54 11.53 7.37
C LEU A 187 15.87 12.27 7.12
N SER A 188 16.67 11.82 6.16
CA SER A 188 17.89 12.49 5.73
C SER A 188 17.60 13.59 4.70
#